data_92c53b086b5597b58bae743a66aabf23
#
_entry.id   92c53b086b5597b58bae743a66aabf23
#
_cell.length_a   1.000
_cell.length_b   1.000
_cell.length_c   1.000
_cell.angle_alpha   90.00
_cell.angle_beta   90.00
_cell.angle_gamma   90.00
#
_symmetry.space_group_name_H-M   'P 1'
#
loop_
_entity.id
_entity.type
_entity.pdbx_description
1 polymer ?
#
loop_
_entity_poly.entity_id
_entity_poly.type
_entity_poly.pdbx_seq_one_letter_code
_entity_poly.pdbx_strand_id
1 'polypeptide(L)'
;MNRTLNFALIFVLGMYLSPHVIAKSTTKNESGHHHSKSKKHKRTFAVGVTYDANGILWLTKIKDKKLLVSNSNDNGETFSTPVVVTPEAENIYADGENRPKLAVAQDGTVLLTWSKKQSKKYSGDIRFSRSTDSGKTFSLPITLNDDGLITGHRFDSLTINEKGRVVISWLDARDRDAAKNKDEKFTGISIYTAQSNDNGASFDINQKFHEHVCECCRMPTVWTTDGPVVFWRNIFGENTRDFAISNLDKGGVRRVTDDEWQVDGCPHHGGDIALGAEERLHLVWFTLGKTRQGLFYKHIQGEQESSPISIGDSTAQASHPSIAASGKKILVTWREFDGHNITANSMFSNDGGITWSKQQQLADSNGSADYPVPLINNEQQMQVVWNTETEGLRILAVNNDPNLQETVLRWYSDLKNKLIN
;
A
#
# COMPACT_ATOMS: atom_id res chain seq x y z
N MET A 1 -21.88 73.25 -44.58
CA MET A 1 -21.38 73.42 -45.97
C MET A 1 -20.72 72.15 -46.43
N ASN A 2 -21.20 71.60 -47.53
CA ASN A 2 -20.68 70.60 -48.44
C ASN A 2 -20.60 69.16 -47.88
N ARG A 3 -21.48 68.22 -48.25
CA ARG A 3 -21.76 67.50 -49.52
C ARG A 3 -20.53 66.67 -49.94
N THR A 4 -20.58 65.41 -50.07
CA THR A 4 -21.20 64.35 -50.90
C THR A 4 -20.05 63.38 -51.16
N LEU A 5 -20.14 62.12 -51.42
CA LEU A 5 -20.96 61.30 -52.31
C LEU A 5 -20.74 59.82 -52.05
N ASN A 6 -21.75 59.03 -52.25
CA ASN A 6 -21.83 57.59 -52.40
C ASN A 6 -20.86 56.96 -53.41
N PHE A 7 -20.46 55.72 -53.23
CA PHE A 7 -20.53 54.74 -54.32
C PHE A 7 -20.81 53.34 -53.70
N ALA A 8 -21.91 52.79 -54.12
CA ALA A 8 -22.30 51.39 -53.91
C ALA A 8 -21.62 50.54 -55.01
N LEU A 9 -21.17 49.41 -54.67
CA LEU A 9 -20.95 48.35 -55.62
C LEU A 9 -21.55 47.02 -55.11
N ILE A 10 -22.59 46.62 -55.80
CA ILE A 10 -23.32 45.36 -55.69
C ILE A 10 -22.49 44.29 -56.44
N PHE A 11 -22.20 43.19 -55.79
CA PHE A 11 -21.93 41.96 -56.49
C PHE A 11 -22.80 40.85 -55.90
N VAL A 12 -23.64 40.35 -56.76
CA VAL A 12 -24.50 39.17 -56.63
C VAL A 12 -23.73 37.98 -57.14
N LEU A 13 -23.90 36.85 -56.51
CA LEU A 13 -23.89 35.43 -56.91
C LEU A 13 -23.07 34.62 -55.89
N GLY A 14 -23.66 33.61 -55.37
CA GLY A 14 -24.05 32.32 -55.72
C GLY A 14 -24.35 31.50 -54.46
N MET A 15 -25.59 31.12 -54.29
CA MET A 15 -25.95 30.12 -53.31
C MET A 15 -25.41 28.75 -53.71
N TYR A 16 -24.56 28.12 -52.85
CA TYR A 16 -24.45 26.69 -52.79
C TYR A 16 -24.87 26.23 -51.41
N LEU A 17 -26.06 25.64 -51.37
CA LEU A 17 -26.59 24.90 -50.23
C LEU A 17 -25.79 23.58 -50.07
N SER A 18 -25.04 23.44 -49.02
CA SER A 18 -24.56 22.16 -48.54
C SER A 18 -25.22 21.80 -47.22
N PRO A 19 -25.76 20.61 -47.03
CA PRO A 19 -26.47 20.27 -45.81
C PRO A 19 -25.51 20.13 -44.63
N HIS A 20 -25.70 20.92 -43.61
CA HIS A 20 -25.04 20.75 -42.34
C HIS A 20 -25.58 19.50 -41.63
N VAL A 21 -24.76 18.44 -41.65
CA VAL A 21 -24.94 17.30 -40.74
C VAL A 21 -24.53 17.80 -39.37
N ILE A 22 -25.52 18.01 -38.49
CA ILE A 22 -25.29 18.26 -37.06
C ILE A 22 -24.83 16.92 -36.45
N ALA A 23 -23.53 16.73 -36.30
CA ALA A 23 -22.98 15.71 -35.48
C ALA A 23 -23.19 16.11 -34.00
N LYS A 24 -24.13 15.46 -33.33
CA LYS A 24 -24.20 15.47 -31.86
C LYS A 24 -22.94 14.84 -31.29
N SER A 25 -22.05 15.68 -30.84
CA SER A 25 -20.90 15.25 -30.02
C SER A 25 -21.44 14.82 -28.64
N THR A 26 -21.68 13.55 -28.44
CA THR A 26 -21.77 12.95 -27.12
C THR A 26 -20.36 12.62 -26.68
N THR A 27 -19.73 13.56 -25.98
CA THR A 27 -18.50 13.25 -25.22
C THR A 27 -18.85 12.35 -24.05
N LYS A 28 -18.81 11.04 -24.26
CA LYS A 28 -18.63 10.08 -23.19
C LYS A 28 -17.16 10.14 -22.80
N ASN A 29 -16.86 10.73 -21.66
CA ASN A 29 -15.59 10.51 -20.99
C ASN A 29 -15.54 9.05 -20.50
N GLU A 30 -15.08 8.16 -21.35
CA GLU A 30 -14.65 6.83 -20.96
C GLU A 30 -13.16 6.90 -20.60
N SER A 31 -12.86 7.14 -19.32
CA SER A 31 -11.56 6.76 -18.76
C SER A 31 -11.52 5.24 -18.61
N GLY A 32 -11.56 4.55 -19.74
CA GLY A 32 -11.39 3.11 -19.80
C GLY A 32 -9.92 2.78 -19.75
N HIS A 33 -9.44 2.25 -18.62
CA HIS A 33 -8.21 1.48 -18.62
C HIS A 33 -8.40 0.28 -19.55
N HIS A 34 -7.87 0.34 -20.76
CA HIS A 34 -7.78 -0.79 -21.66
C HIS A 34 -6.86 -1.87 -21.05
N HIS A 35 -7.43 -2.77 -20.26
CA HIS A 35 -6.77 -4.02 -19.97
C HIS A 35 -6.77 -4.88 -21.23
N SER A 36 -5.64 -4.97 -21.89
CA SER A 36 -5.35 -5.97 -22.90
C SER A 36 -5.70 -7.37 -22.38
N LYS A 37 -6.58 -8.09 -23.07
CA LYS A 37 -7.00 -9.45 -22.71
C LYS A 37 -5.88 -10.46 -23.01
N SER A 38 -4.79 -10.44 -22.31
CA SER A 38 -3.91 -11.60 -22.22
C SER A 38 -4.35 -12.42 -21.00
N LYS A 39 -4.82 -13.65 -21.20
CA LYS A 39 -5.04 -14.65 -20.15
C LYS A 39 -3.69 -15.16 -19.58
N LYS A 40 -2.78 -14.27 -19.21
CA LYS A 40 -1.63 -14.65 -18.38
C LYS A 40 -2.12 -14.75 -16.95
N HIS A 41 -1.95 -15.90 -16.32
CA HIS A 41 -2.13 -16.05 -14.87
C HIS A 41 -1.37 -14.90 -14.21
N LYS A 42 -2.10 -14.01 -13.53
CA LYS A 42 -1.50 -12.94 -12.74
C LYS A 42 -0.60 -13.62 -11.70
N ARG A 43 0.72 -13.62 -11.92
CA ARG A 43 1.66 -14.14 -10.93
C ARG A 43 1.51 -13.30 -9.67
N THR A 44 1.52 -13.93 -8.53
CA THR A 44 1.42 -13.29 -7.23
C THR A 44 2.83 -12.91 -6.81
N PHE A 45 3.17 -11.62 -6.85
CA PHE A 45 4.51 -11.14 -6.53
C PHE A 45 4.65 -10.64 -5.11
N ALA A 46 3.55 -10.25 -4.46
CA ALA A 46 3.61 -9.64 -3.16
C ALA A 46 4.08 -10.65 -2.09
N VAL A 47 5.09 -10.22 -1.35
CA VAL A 47 5.69 -10.96 -0.24
C VAL A 47 5.44 -10.22 1.07
N GLY A 48 5.20 -10.94 2.17
CA GLY A 48 5.25 -10.39 3.52
C GLY A 48 6.65 -10.52 4.06
N VAL A 49 7.18 -9.47 4.67
CA VAL A 49 8.54 -9.46 5.24
C VAL A 49 8.56 -8.67 6.54
N THR A 50 9.37 -9.11 7.49
CA THR A 50 9.66 -8.39 8.74
C THR A 50 10.95 -8.88 9.36
N TYR A 51 11.60 -8.04 10.15
CA TYR A 51 12.60 -8.47 11.11
C TYR A 51 11.92 -8.80 12.45
N ASP A 52 12.40 -9.84 13.11
CA ASP A 52 12.04 -10.08 14.51
C ASP A 52 12.99 -9.33 15.48
N ALA A 53 12.71 -9.45 16.78
CA ALA A 53 13.50 -8.82 17.82
C ALA A 53 14.96 -9.32 17.90
N ASN A 54 15.25 -10.49 17.33
CA ASN A 54 16.59 -11.09 17.27
C ASN A 54 17.35 -10.72 15.99
N GLY A 55 16.75 -9.91 15.10
CA GLY A 55 17.35 -9.53 13.82
C GLY A 55 17.23 -10.60 12.73
N ILE A 56 16.39 -11.60 12.91
CA ILE A 56 16.09 -12.60 11.88
C ILE A 56 15.11 -12.01 10.90
N LEU A 57 15.44 -12.05 9.62
CA LEU A 57 14.55 -11.62 8.52
C LEU A 57 13.59 -12.76 8.16
N TRP A 58 12.30 -12.52 8.29
CA TRP A 58 11.25 -13.46 7.93
C TRP A 58 10.60 -13.05 6.60
N LEU A 59 10.29 -14.06 5.78
CA LEU A 59 9.74 -13.89 4.44
C LEU A 59 8.58 -14.85 4.19
N THR A 60 7.45 -14.33 3.70
CA THR A 60 6.39 -15.18 3.12
C THR A 60 6.47 -15.19 1.60
N LYS A 61 6.16 -16.32 1.00
CA LYS A 61 6.07 -16.46 -0.46
C LYS A 61 4.92 -17.39 -0.83
N ILE A 62 4.27 -17.11 -1.95
CA ILE A 62 3.24 -18.00 -2.50
C ILE A 62 3.83 -18.79 -3.66
N LYS A 63 3.78 -20.12 -3.56
CA LYS A 63 4.16 -21.03 -4.63
C LYS A 63 3.11 -22.14 -4.73
N ASP A 64 2.66 -22.44 -5.95
CA ASP A 64 1.67 -23.48 -6.23
C ASP A 64 0.40 -23.36 -5.38
N LYS A 65 -0.08 -22.12 -5.18
CA LYS A 65 -1.21 -21.74 -4.31
C LYS A 65 -1.02 -22.10 -2.83
N LYS A 66 0.18 -22.33 -2.38
CA LYS A 66 0.51 -22.55 -0.97
C LYS A 66 1.28 -21.37 -0.42
N LEU A 67 0.97 -20.99 0.81
CA LEU A 67 1.74 -20.02 1.57
C LEU A 67 2.95 -20.74 2.19
N LEU A 68 4.11 -20.16 1.98
CA LEU A 68 5.39 -20.64 2.46
C LEU A 68 6.04 -19.58 3.33
N VAL A 69 6.79 -19.98 4.33
CA VAL A 69 7.62 -19.11 5.17
C VAL A 69 9.06 -19.60 5.15
N SER A 70 9.98 -18.66 5.07
CA SER A 70 11.41 -18.89 5.30
C SER A 70 12.00 -17.75 6.10
N ASN A 71 13.18 -17.97 6.68
CA ASN A 71 13.91 -16.96 7.43
C ASN A 71 15.39 -16.90 7.01
N SER A 72 16.03 -15.79 7.37
CA SER A 72 17.43 -15.51 7.09
C SER A 72 18.09 -14.91 8.33
N ASN A 73 19.31 -15.40 8.65
CA ASN A 73 20.14 -14.88 9.73
C ASN A 73 21.29 -13.99 9.22
N ASP A 74 21.35 -13.76 7.92
CA ASP A 74 22.41 -13.02 7.21
C ASP A 74 21.86 -11.87 6.39
N ASN A 75 20.83 -11.20 6.91
CA ASN A 75 20.17 -10.04 6.28
C ASN A 75 19.64 -10.32 4.87
N GLY A 76 19.29 -11.57 4.57
CA GLY A 76 18.68 -11.98 3.32
C GLY A 76 19.64 -12.43 2.24
N GLU A 77 20.92 -12.63 2.56
CA GLU A 77 21.87 -13.25 1.62
C GLU A 77 21.47 -14.70 1.32
N THR A 78 21.10 -15.44 2.38
CA THR A 78 20.56 -16.80 2.26
C THR A 78 19.28 -16.98 3.06
N PHE A 79 18.42 -17.90 2.63
CA PHE A 79 17.17 -18.24 3.31
C PHE A 79 17.11 -19.72 3.68
N SER A 80 16.46 -20.01 4.80
CA SER A 80 16.16 -21.38 5.22
C SER A 80 15.28 -22.10 4.19
N THR A 81 15.26 -23.43 4.26
CA THR A 81 14.28 -24.23 3.51
C THR A 81 12.86 -23.75 3.84
N PRO A 82 12.03 -23.41 2.82
CA PRO A 82 10.69 -22.92 3.07
C PRO A 82 9.79 -23.94 3.76
N VAL A 83 9.08 -23.51 4.79
CA VAL A 83 8.07 -24.29 5.51
C VAL A 83 6.69 -23.98 4.94
N VAL A 84 5.88 -25.04 4.70
CA VAL A 84 4.51 -24.91 4.17
C VAL A 84 3.55 -24.55 5.30
N VAL A 85 2.86 -23.41 5.16
CA VAL A 85 1.84 -22.94 6.13
C VAL A 85 0.45 -23.49 5.76
N THR A 86 0.11 -23.46 4.47
CA THR A 86 -1.18 -23.99 3.98
C THR A 86 -0.98 -25.38 3.38
N PRO A 87 -1.31 -26.48 4.10
CA PRO A 87 -1.14 -27.83 3.58
C PRO A 87 -1.96 -28.05 2.31
N GLU A 88 -3.16 -27.49 2.25
CA GLU A 88 -4.02 -27.46 1.07
C GLU A 88 -3.77 -26.20 0.23
N ALA A 89 -3.98 -26.31 -1.08
CA ALA A 89 -3.86 -25.18 -2.00
C ALA A 89 -5.00 -24.16 -1.80
N GLU A 90 -4.66 -22.92 -1.57
CA GLU A 90 -5.62 -21.83 -1.41
C GLU A 90 -5.45 -20.76 -2.50
N ASN A 91 -6.56 -20.21 -3.00
CA ASN A 91 -6.50 -19.03 -3.87
C ASN A 91 -6.26 -17.78 -3.02
N ILE A 92 -5.02 -17.40 -2.82
CA ILE A 92 -4.62 -16.28 -1.97
C ILE A 92 -4.61 -14.98 -2.77
N TYR A 93 -5.11 -13.88 -2.18
CA TYR A 93 -4.81 -12.54 -2.66
C TYR A 93 -3.35 -12.22 -2.32
N ALA A 94 -2.58 -11.79 -3.31
CA ALA A 94 -1.18 -11.43 -3.12
C ALA A 94 -0.76 -10.37 -4.13
N ASP A 95 -1.52 -9.30 -4.18
CA ASP A 95 -1.09 -8.02 -4.73
C ASP A 95 -0.52 -7.16 -3.60
N GLY A 96 0.14 -6.07 -3.94
CA GLY A 96 0.81 -5.23 -2.96
C GLY A 96 -0.11 -4.61 -1.90
N GLU A 97 -1.42 -4.47 -2.17
CA GLU A 97 -2.40 -4.00 -1.19
C GLU A 97 -2.88 -5.14 -0.26
N ASN A 98 -2.90 -6.41 -0.75
CA ASN A 98 -3.34 -7.60 0.00
C ASN A 98 -2.20 -8.61 0.19
N ARG A 99 -0.97 -8.18 0.42
CA ARG A 99 0.13 -9.11 0.70
C ARG A 99 -0.13 -9.92 1.97
N PRO A 100 0.31 -11.19 2.07
CA PRO A 100 0.33 -11.89 3.34
C PRO A 100 1.07 -11.10 4.40
N LYS A 101 0.57 -11.08 5.62
CA LYS A 101 1.20 -10.40 6.75
C LYS A 101 1.93 -11.40 7.62
N LEU A 102 3.02 -10.94 8.23
CA LEU A 102 3.83 -11.71 9.14
C LEU A 102 4.26 -10.85 10.31
N ALA A 103 4.13 -11.37 11.52
CA ALA A 103 4.63 -10.78 12.75
C ALA A 103 5.26 -11.85 13.62
N VAL A 104 6.25 -11.48 14.42
CA VAL A 104 6.93 -12.40 15.34
C VAL A 104 6.88 -11.82 16.74
N ALA A 105 6.35 -12.58 17.67
CA ALA A 105 6.30 -12.23 19.09
C ALA A 105 7.68 -12.35 19.73
N GLN A 106 7.87 -11.74 20.90
CA GLN A 106 9.14 -11.81 21.64
C GLN A 106 9.52 -13.23 22.08
N ASP A 107 8.54 -14.11 22.30
CA ASP A 107 8.75 -15.53 22.63
C ASP A 107 9.10 -16.40 21.41
N GLY A 108 9.20 -15.82 20.21
CA GLY A 108 9.47 -16.51 18.95
C GLY A 108 8.23 -17.10 18.28
N THR A 109 7.03 -16.86 18.80
CA THR A 109 5.78 -17.23 18.11
C THR A 109 5.65 -16.44 16.79
N VAL A 110 5.50 -17.15 15.68
CA VAL A 110 5.33 -16.55 14.35
C VAL A 110 3.86 -16.53 13.98
N LEU A 111 3.34 -15.37 13.63
CA LEU A 111 1.94 -15.13 13.29
C LEU A 111 1.81 -14.77 11.82
N LEU A 112 0.81 -15.31 11.15
CA LEU A 112 0.53 -15.08 9.73
C LEU A 112 -0.94 -14.78 9.50
N THR A 113 -1.21 -13.78 8.67
CA THR A 113 -2.54 -13.56 8.10
C THR A 113 -2.46 -13.42 6.59
N TRP A 114 -3.54 -13.78 5.92
CA TRP A 114 -3.71 -13.57 4.48
C TRP A 114 -5.19 -13.57 4.12
N SER A 115 -5.52 -12.94 3.01
CA SER A 115 -6.86 -12.99 2.44
C SER A 115 -6.98 -14.13 1.44
N LYS A 116 -7.84 -15.11 1.71
CA LYS A 116 -8.19 -16.22 0.79
C LYS A 116 -9.38 -15.83 -0.08
N LYS A 117 -9.26 -15.97 -1.41
CA LYS A 117 -10.35 -15.70 -2.36
C LYS A 117 -11.46 -16.72 -2.20
N GLN A 118 -12.69 -16.24 -2.19
CA GLN A 118 -13.89 -17.06 -2.25
C GLN A 118 -14.50 -17.10 -3.66
N SER A 119 -15.65 -17.78 -3.81
CA SER A 119 -16.30 -18.01 -5.10
C SER A 119 -16.86 -16.74 -5.76
N LYS A 120 -17.37 -15.79 -4.98
CA LYS A 120 -17.91 -14.52 -5.48
C LYS A 120 -16.75 -13.54 -5.79
N LYS A 121 -16.89 -12.76 -6.86
CA LYS A 121 -15.90 -11.74 -7.21
C LYS A 121 -15.73 -10.72 -6.07
N TYR A 122 -14.50 -10.41 -5.72
CA TYR A 122 -14.09 -9.53 -4.62
C TYR A 122 -14.45 -10.03 -3.22
N SER A 123 -14.91 -11.27 -3.06
CA SER A 123 -15.10 -11.90 -1.77
C SER A 123 -13.82 -12.60 -1.29
N GLY A 124 -13.68 -12.73 0.00
CA GLY A 124 -12.54 -13.41 0.62
C GLY A 124 -12.77 -13.68 2.08
N ASP A 125 -11.90 -14.48 2.69
CA ASP A 125 -11.80 -14.74 4.12
C ASP A 125 -10.45 -14.27 4.64
N ILE A 126 -10.43 -13.73 5.85
CA ILE A 126 -9.19 -13.50 6.61
C ILE A 126 -8.78 -14.83 7.24
N ARG A 127 -7.64 -15.32 6.78
CA ARG A 127 -7.05 -16.58 7.27
C ARG A 127 -5.94 -16.26 8.25
N PHE A 128 -5.75 -17.15 9.21
CA PHE A 128 -4.71 -17.05 10.24
C PHE A 128 -4.06 -18.40 10.48
N SER A 129 -2.77 -18.39 10.74
CA SER A 129 -1.99 -19.52 11.23
C SER A 129 -0.85 -19.03 12.11
N ARG A 130 -0.41 -19.84 13.07
CA ARG A 130 0.72 -19.53 13.93
C ARG A 130 1.67 -20.70 14.11
N SER A 131 2.90 -20.38 14.43
CA SER A 131 3.94 -21.32 14.86
C SER A 131 4.41 -20.97 16.27
N THR A 132 4.54 -21.96 17.13
CA THR A 132 5.08 -21.83 18.50
C THR A 132 6.46 -22.48 18.64
N ASP A 133 7.07 -22.89 17.53
CA ASP A 133 8.36 -23.57 17.46
C ASP A 133 9.36 -22.84 16.54
N SER A 134 9.28 -21.50 16.54
CA SER A 134 10.13 -20.62 15.72
C SER A 134 10.05 -20.93 14.22
N GLY A 135 8.82 -21.12 13.72
CA GLY A 135 8.55 -21.31 12.30
C GLY A 135 8.84 -22.68 11.73
N LYS A 136 9.15 -23.69 12.55
CA LYS A 136 9.42 -25.06 12.10
C LYS A 136 8.14 -25.78 11.65
N THR A 137 7.03 -25.54 12.37
CA THR A 137 5.70 -26.05 12.01
C THR A 137 4.64 -24.96 12.23
N PHE A 138 3.51 -25.06 11.53
CA PHE A 138 2.41 -24.12 11.63
C PHE A 138 1.08 -24.84 11.96
N SER A 139 0.22 -24.17 12.74
CA SER A 139 -1.14 -24.63 12.98
C SER A 139 -1.92 -24.73 11.66
N LEU A 140 -2.93 -25.59 11.61
CA LEU A 140 -3.87 -25.55 10.49
C LEU A 140 -4.53 -24.15 10.40
N PRO A 141 -4.68 -23.59 9.18
CA PRO A 141 -5.29 -22.29 9.01
C PRO A 141 -6.73 -22.22 9.51
N ILE A 142 -7.05 -21.19 10.30
CA ILE A 142 -8.42 -20.86 10.71
C ILE A 142 -8.94 -19.66 9.94
N THR A 143 -10.26 -19.49 9.87
CA THR A 143 -10.92 -18.27 9.38
C THR A 143 -11.21 -17.37 10.58
N LEU A 144 -10.84 -16.09 10.50
CA LEU A 144 -11.05 -15.12 11.57
C LEU A 144 -12.37 -14.37 11.46
N ASN A 145 -12.83 -14.06 10.24
CA ASN A 145 -14.17 -13.47 10.08
C ASN A 145 -15.23 -14.51 10.48
N ASP A 146 -16.11 -14.12 11.41
CA ASP A 146 -17.01 -15.01 12.13
C ASP A 146 -18.47 -15.01 11.62
N ASP A 147 -18.76 -14.24 10.57
CA ASP A 147 -20.10 -14.07 10.01
C ASP A 147 -20.56 -15.19 9.06
N GLY A 148 -19.65 -16.05 8.59
CA GLY A 148 -19.93 -17.14 7.66
C GLY A 148 -20.41 -16.70 6.27
N LEU A 149 -20.29 -15.42 5.91
CA LEU A 149 -20.79 -14.87 4.65
C LEU A 149 -19.76 -14.98 3.52
N ILE A 150 -20.27 -15.17 2.28
CA ILE A 150 -19.45 -15.04 1.07
C ILE A 150 -19.48 -13.57 0.63
N THR A 151 -18.69 -12.76 1.31
CA THR A 151 -18.56 -11.32 1.06
C THR A 151 -17.10 -10.88 1.12
N GLY A 152 -16.84 -9.56 1.07
CA GLY A 152 -15.49 -9.04 1.03
C GLY A 152 -14.88 -8.90 2.42
N HIS A 153 -14.02 -9.84 2.84
CA HIS A 153 -13.13 -9.70 3.99
C HIS A 153 -11.70 -9.69 3.43
N ARG A 154 -11.10 -8.51 3.33
CA ARG A 154 -9.79 -8.32 2.64
C ARG A 154 -9.02 -7.15 3.23
N PHE A 155 -7.79 -6.95 2.76
CA PHE A 155 -6.90 -5.86 3.15
C PHE A 155 -6.60 -5.88 4.64
N ASP A 156 -6.31 -7.07 5.15
CA ASP A 156 -5.97 -7.27 6.54
C ASP A 156 -4.71 -6.53 6.97
N SER A 157 -4.64 -6.20 8.25
CA SER A 157 -3.46 -5.72 8.96
C SER A 157 -3.26 -6.61 10.19
N LEU A 158 -2.02 -7.01 10.44
CA LEU A 158 -1.63 -7.81 11.60
C LEU A 158 -0.62 -7.02 12.42
N THR A 159 -0.88 -6.85 13.70
CA THR A 159 0.07 -6.24 14.62
C THR A 159 0.06 -6.97 15.98
N ILE A 160 1.22 -6.99 16.64
CA ILE A 160 1.40 -7.59 17.96
C ILE A 160 2.23 -6.64 18.82
N ASN A 161 1.93 -6.56 20.12
CA ASN A 161 2.75 -5.83 21.07
C ASN A 161 3.69 -6.76 21.84
N GLU A 162 4.57 -6.17 22.63
CA GLU A 162 5.56 -6.88 23.45
C GLU A 162 4.92 -7.82 24.50
N LYS A 163 3.66 -7.60 24.87
CA LYS A 163 2.90 -8.43 25.84
C LYS A 163 2.15 -9.59 25.19
N GLY A 164 2.30 -9.77 23.85
CA GLY A 164 1.61 -10.83 23.13
C GLY A 164 0.16 -10.54 22.78
N ARG A 165 -0.30 -9.29 22.95
CA ARG A 165 -1.61 -8.90 22.45
C ARG A 165 -1.55 -8.69 20.95
N VAL A 166 -2.39 -9.40 20.22
CA VAL A 166 -2.53 -9.36 18.76
C VAL A 166 -3.79 -8.61 18.39
N VAL A 167 -3.69 -7.71 17.43
CA VAL A 167 -4.85 -7.09 16.78
C VAL A 167 -4.75 -7.32 15.27
N ILE A 168 -5.82 -7.89 14.72
CA ILE A 168 -5.99 -8.07 13.29
C ILE A 168 -7.21 -7.25 12.90
N SER A 169 -7.05 -6.35 11.93
CA SER A 169 -8.13 -5.55 11.37
C SER A 169 -8.24 -5.78 9.87
N TRP A 170 -9.44 -5.64 9.31
CA TRP A 170 -9.67 -5.81 7.88
C TRP A 170 -10.82 -4.97 7.36
N LEU A 171 -10.85 -4.77 6.06
CA LEU A 171 -11.98 -4.19 5.36
C LEU A 171 -13.06 -5.26 5.15
N ASP A 172 -14.26 -4.95 5.64
CA ASP A 172 -15.39 -5.88 5.72
C ASP A 172 -16.64 -5.32 5.02
N ALA A 173 -17.18 -6.09 4.11
CA ALA A 173 -18.33 -5.68 3.32
C ALA A 173 -19.69 -6.20 3.87
N ARG A 174 -19.74 -6.90 5.04
CA ARG A 174 -20.95 -7.48 5.60
C ARG A 174 -22.06 -6.46 5.83
N ASP A 175 -21.73 -5.27 6.35
CA ASP A 175 -22.71 -4.23 6.63
C ASP A 175 -23.30 -3.63 5.34
N ARG A 176 -22.44 -3.35 4.35
CA ARG A 176 -22.88 -2.88 3.03
C ARG A 176 -23.79 -3.89 2.34
N ASP A 177 -23.42 -5.18 2.37
CA ASP A 177 -24.22 -6.23 1.74
C ASP A 177 -25.55 -6.43 2.51
N ALA A 178 -25.56 -6.27 3.84
CA ALA A 178 -26.78 -6.27 4.65
C ALA A 178 -27.71 -5.09 4.34
N ALA A 179 -27.17 -3.87 4.25
CA ALA A 179 -27.91 -2.67 3.86
C ALA A 179 -28.52 -2.81 2.46
N LYS A 180 -27.73 -3.32 1.50
CA LYS A 180 -28.21 -3.58 0.13
C LYS A 180 -29.38 -4.55 0.10
N ASN A 181 -29.37 -5.58 0.94
CA ASN A 181 -30.48 -6.55 1.01
C ASN A 181 -31.76 -5.93 1.58
N LYS A 182 -31.66 -4.80 2.28
CA LYS A 182 -32.80 -4.03 2.84
C LYS A 182 -33.15 -2.81 1.97
N ASP A 183 -32.48 -2.60 0.86
CA ASP A 183 -32.60 -1.42 -0.01
C ASP A 183 -32.23 -0.11 0.72
N GLU A 184 -31.27 -0.20 1.65
CA GLU A 184 -30.75 0.92 2.42
C GLU A 184 -29.43 1.45 1.79
N LYS A 185 -29.19 2.76 1.92
CA LYS A 185 -27.92 3.35 1.49
C LYS A 185 -26.80 3.01 2.49
N PHE A 186 -25.67 2.55 1.97
CA PHE A 186 -24.44 2.38 2.73
C PHE A 186 -23.25 2.88 1.91
N THR A 187 -22.44 3.77 2.46
CA THR A 187 -21.29 4.36 1.76
C THR A 187 -20.02 3.62 2.15
N GLY A 188 -19.27 3.11 1.14
CA GLY A 188 -18.03 2.36 1.38
C GLY A 188 -18.25 1.00 2.01
N ILE A 189 -17.40 0.63 2.95
CA ILE A 189 -17.45 -0.60 3.75
C ILE A 189 -17.04 -0.30 5.21
N SER A 190 -17.01 -1.35 6.05
CA SER A 190 -16.63 -1.23 7.46
C SER A 190 -15.22 -1.74 7.74
N ILE A 191 -14.63 -1.34 8.86
CA ILE A 191 -13.48 -1.97 9.48
C ILE A 191 -13.98 -2.88 10.60
N TYR A 192 -13.55 -4.13 10.58
CA TYR A 192 -13.72 -5.08 11.67
C TYR A 192 -12.37 -5.49 12.24
N THR A 193 -12.39 -5.95 13.49
CA THR A 193 -11.21 -6.41 14.22
C THR A 193 -11.44 -7.76 14.88
N ALA A 194 -10.39 -8.57 14.97
CA ALA A 194 -10.27 -9.70 15.87
C ALA A 194 -9.08 -9.46 16.80
N GLN A 195 -9.22 -9.75 18.08
CA GLN A 195 -8.19 -9.51 19.08
C GLN A 195 -7.86 -10.81 19.80
N SER A 196 -6.61 -10.94 20.23
CA SER A 196 -6.09 -12.03 21.03
C SER A 196 -5.18 -11.47 22.12
N ASN A 197 -5.21 -12.07 23.31
CA ASN A 197 -4.35 -11.71 24.43
C ASN A 197 -3.37 -12.84 24.80
N ASP A 198 -3.21 -13.84 23.93
CA ASP A 198 -2.46 -15.08 24.16
C ASP A 198 -1.60 -15.50 22.96
N ASN A 199 -0.92 -14.52 22.32
CA ASN A 199 -0.10 -14.72 21.13
C ASN A 199 -0.85 -15.44 19.99
N GLY A 200 -2.14 -15.11 19.81
CA GLY A 200 -2.96 -15.69 18.73
C GLY A 200 -3.41 -17.12 18.99
N ALA A 201 -3.40 -17.61 20.25
CA ALA A 201 -3.92 -18.94 20.57
C ALA A 201 -5.45 -18.99 20.46
N SER A 202 -6.09 -17.91 20.84
CA SER A 202 -7.54 -17.69 20.69
C SER A 202 -7.84 -16.26 20.27
N PHE A 203 -9.01 -16.04 19.69
CA PHE A 203 -9.50 -14.72 19.30
C PHE A 203 -10.87 -14.44 19.86
N ASP A 204 -11.10 -13.20 20.24
CA ASP A 204 -12.42 -12.72 20.63
C ASP A 204 -13.37 -12.65 19.43
N ILE A 205 -14.69 -12.51 19.69
CA ILE A 205 -15.71 -12.25 18.68
C ILE A 205 -15.36 -10.96 17.92
N ASN A 206 -15.57 -10.98 16.59
CA ASN A 206 -15.26 -9.83 15.74
C ASN A 206 -16.02 -8.57 16.19
N GLN A 207 -15.31 -7.47 16.25
CA GLN A 207 -15.88 -6.18 16.63
C GLN A 207 -15.88 -5.22 15.41
N LYS A 208 -17.02 -4.60 15.14
CA LYS A 208 -17.08 -3.49 14.19
C LYS A 208 -16.41 -2.28 14.84
N PHE A 209 -15.38 -1.75 14.15
CA PHE A 209 -14.65 -0.59 14.62
C PHE A 209 -15.15 0.71 13.98
N HIS A 210 -15.32 0.73 12.66
CA HIS A 210 -15.71 1.94 11.92
C HIS A 210 -16.40 1.59 10.61
N GLU A 211 -17.14 2.55 10.04
CA GLU A 211 -17.79 2.43 8.74
C GLU A 211 -17.48 3.64 7.85
N HIS A 212 -17.95 3.65 6.60
CA HIS A 212 -17.63 4.68 5.59
C HIS A 212 -16.17 4.69 5.18
N VAL A 213 -15.60 3.51 4.99
CA VAL A 213 -14.20 3.30 4.62
C VAL A 213 -14.08 3.00 3.14
N CYS A 214 -12.99 3.47 2.51
CA CYS A 214 -12.66 3.16 1.12
C CYS A 214 -12.43 1.65 0.95
N GLU A 215 -13.02 1.04 -0.07
CA GLU A 215 -13.19 -0.41 -0.23
C GLU A 215 -11.93 -1.18 -0.65
N CYS A 216 -10.81 -0.51 -0.94
CA CYS A 216 -9.75 -1.14 -1.71
C CYS A 216 -8.33 -0.69 -1.39
N CYS A 217 -8.13 -0.06 -0.25
CA CYS A 217 -6.82 0.41 0.18
C CYS A 217 -6.39 -0.33 1.44
N ARG A 218 -5.10 -0.71 1.51
CA ARG A 218 -4.54 -1.28 2.73
C ARG A 218 -4.68 -0.31 3.90
N MET A 219 -4.76 -0.86 5.12
CA MET A 219 -4.90 -0.09 6.34
C MET A 219 -3.92 -0.59 7.40
N PRO A 220 -2.66 -0.15 7.31
CA PRO A 220 -1.62 -0.56 8.23
C PRO A 220 -1.92 -0.08 9.66
N THR A 221 -1.43 -0.84 10.64
CA THR A 221 -1.59 -0.59 12.06
C THR A 221 -0.22 -0.64 12.74
N VAL A 222 0.04 0.30 13.64
CA VAL A 222 1.23 0.33 14.50
C VAL A 222 0.85 0.35 15.96
N TRP A 223 1.70 -0.19 16.84
CA TRP A 223 1.53 -0.10 18.29
C TRP A 223 2.18 1.17 18.81
N THR A 224 1.41 1.97 19.53
CA THR A 224 1.89 3.09 20.35
C THR A 224 1.81 2.72 21.82
N THR A 225 2.37 3.53 22.71
CA THR A 225 2.20 3.35 24.16
C THR A 225 0.74 3.40 24.60
N ASP A 226 -0.09 4.09 23.83
CA ASP A 226 -1.52 4.28 24.05
C ASP A 226 -2.42 3.18 23.45
N GLY A 227 -1.85 2.23 22.72
CA GLY A 227 -2.54 1.16 22.01
C GLY A 227 -2.33 1.17 20.51
N PRO A 228 -3.01 0.27 19.76
CA PRO A 228 -2.84 0.13 18.33
C PRO A 228 -3.51 1.28 17.56
N VAL A 229 -2.76 1.92 16.68
CA VAL A 229 -3.24 3.01 15.81
C VAL A 229 -3.32 2.52 14.37
N VAL A 230 -4.50 2.57 13.79
CA VAL A 230 -4.76 2.22 12.38
C VAL A 230 -4.79 3.47 11.51
N PHE A 231 -4.26 3.36 10.29
CA PHE A 231 -4.24 4.41 9.27
C PHE A 231 -4.97 3.90 8.01
N TRP A 232 -6.00 4.62 7.57
CA TRP A 232 -6.82 4.18 6.45
C TRP A 232 -7.36 5.35 5.63
N ARG A 233 -7.82 5.06 4.40
CA ARG A 233 -8.56 6.03 3.59
C ARG A 233 -10.03 6.00 3.97
N ASN A 234 -10.50 7.08 4.57
CA ASN A 234 -11.89 7.26 4.97
C ASN A 234 -12.70 8.00 3.90
N ILE A 235 -14.02 7.85 3.94
CA ILE A 235 -14.95 8.62 3.14
C ILE A 235 -15.62 9.66 4.03
N PHE A 236 -15.30 10.93 3.82
CA PHE A 236 -15.87 12.06 4.54
C PHE A 236 -16.97 12.71 3.71
N GLY A 237 -18.09 13.10 4.37
CA GLY A 237 -19.23 13.67 3.67
C GLY A 237 -19.81 12.72 2.63
N GLU A 238 -20.09 13.24 1.44
CA GLU A 238 -20.69 12.42 0.38
C GLU A 238 -19.67 11.47 -0.28
N ASN A 239 -18.45 11.96 -0.64
CA ASN A 239 -17.43 11.14 -1.32
C ASN A 239 -16.01 11.74 -1.27
N THR A 240 -15.63 12.43 -0.20
CA THR A 240 -14.26 12.92 -0.03
C THR A 240 -13.40 11.84 0.59
N ARG A 241 -12.40 11.33 -0.13
CA ARG A 241 -11.58 10.17 0.25
C ARG A 241 -10.20 10.58 0.75
N ASP A 242 -10.16 11.06 1.96
CA ASP A 242 -8.93 11.45 2.65
C ASP A 242 -8.54 10.42 3.72
N PHE A 243 -7.30 10.52 4.19
CA PHE A 243 -6.80 9.58 5.20
C PHE A 243 -7.16 10.02 6.61
N ALA A 244 -7.36 9.01 7.44
CA ALA A 244 -7.65 9.13 8.86
C ALA A 244 -6.77 8.18 9.68
N ILE A 245 -6.60 8.51 10.95
CA ILE A 245 -6.06 7.63 11.99
C ILE A 245 -7.07 7.48 13.12
N SER A 246 -6.98 6.35 13.81
CA SER A 246 -7.66 6.14 15.08
C SER A 246 -6.93 5.12 15.94
N ASN A 247 -7.02 5.28 17.23
CA ASN A 247 -6.63 4.25 18.18
C ASN A 247 -7.76 3.20 18.27
N LEU A 248 -7.44 1.93 18.02
CA LEU A 248 -8.44 0.86 17.97
C LEU A 248 -9.07 0.55 19.33
N ASP A 249 -8.43 0.93 20.43
CA ASP A 249 -8.97 0.74 21.80
C ASP A 249 -9.82 1.93 22.27
N LYS A 250 -9.41 3.14 21.89
CA LYS A 250 -10.03 4.39 22.37
C LYS A 250 -11.11 4.92 21.42
N GLY A 251 -11.06 4.53 20.15
CA GLY A 251 -11.90 5.09 19.10
C GLY A 251 -11.53 6.53 18.76
N GLY A 252 -12.44 7.24 18.12
CA GLY A 252 -12.23 8.64 17.71
C GLY A 252 -11.46 8.74 16.39
N VAL A 253 -12.14 9.17 15.34
CA VAL A 253 -11.54 9.31 13.98
C VAL A 253 -10.94 10.70 13.83
N ARG A 254 -9.63 10.77 13.59
CA ARG A 254 -8.92 11.99 13.26
C ARG A 254 -8.59 12.00 11.77
N ARG A 255 -9.16 12.93 11.00
CA ARG A 255 -8.76 13.18 9.62
C ARG A 255 -7.36 13.79 9.62
N VAL A 256 -6.42 13.18 8.90
CA VAL A 256 -5.01 13.59 8.89
C VAL A 256 -4.53 14.08 7.53
N THR A 257 -5.35 13.99 6.51
CA THR A 257 -5.12 14.66 5.22
C THR A 257 -6.32 15.50 4.82
N ASP A 258 -6.06 16.58 4.10
CA ASP A 258 -7.02 17.56 3.62
C ASP A 258 -6.88 17.75 2.10
N ASP A 259 -6.68 16.64 1.40
CA ASP A 259 -6.42 16.64 -0.04
C ASP A 259 -7.70 16.89 -0.85
N GLU A 260 -8.87 16.67 -0.25
CA GLU A 260 -10.20 16.79 -0.88
C GLU A 260 -10.32 15.91 -2.14
N TRP A 261 -9.85 14.68 -2.07
CA TRP A 261 -9.93 13.79 -3.21
C TRP A 261 -11.33 13.20 -3.37
N GLN A 262 -12.06 13.73 -4.33
CA GLN A 262 -13.35 13.18 -4.73
C GLN A 262 -13.18 12.24 -5.92
N VAL A 263 -13.47 10.95 -5.70
CA VAL A 263 -13.37 9.93 -6.74
C VAL A 263 -14.50 8.92 -6.61
N ASP A 264 -15.23 8.71 -7.70
CA ASP A 264 -16.25 7.68 -7.79
C ASP A 264 -15.61 6.38 -8.33
N GLY A 265 -14.88 5.71 -7.44
CA GLY A 265 -14.13 4.50 -7.80
C GLY A 265 -13.16 4.05 -6.73
N CYS A 266 -12.43 2.98 -7.05
CA CYS A 266 -11.43 2.37 -6.19
C CYS A 266 -10.02 2.78 -6.61
N PRO A 267 -9.34 3.70 -5.90
CA PRO A 267 -8.00 4.17 -6.29
C PRO A 267 -6.91 3.09 -6.20
N HIS A 268 -7.07 2.07 -5.35
CA HIS A 268 -6.05 1.03 -5.10
C HIS A 268 -4.66 1.59 -4.74
N HIS A 269 -4.63 2.69 -4.00
CA HIS A 269 -3.43 3.34 -3.50
C HIS A 269 -3.57 3.58 -1.99
N GLY A 270 -3.30 2.55 -1.20
CA GLY A 270 -3.25 2.64 0.25
C GLY A 270 -2.07 3.50 0.72
N GLY A 271 -2.22 4.10 1.89
CA GLY A 271 -1.13 4.74 2.61
C GLY A 271 -0.34 3.74 3.46
N ASP A 272 0.69 4.25 4.14
CA ASP A 272 1.45 3.47 5.11
C ASP A 272 1.82 4.32 6.33
N ILE A 273 2.04 3.66 7.48
CA ILE A 273 2.34 4.29 8.75
C ILE A 273 3.47 3.55 9.46
N ALA A 274 4.37 4.29 10.08
CA ALA A 274 5.41 3.75 10.95
C ALA A 274 5.50 4.57 12.25
N LEU A 275 5.86 3.90 13.35
CA LEU A 275 6.11 4.54 14.63
C LEU A 275 7.63 4.75 14.79
N GLY A 276 8.04 6.00 14.93
CA GLY A 276 9.42 6.41 15.21
C GLY A 276 9.66 6.72 16.67
N ALA A 277 10.81 7.36 16.95
CA ALA A 277 11.13 7.84 18.28
C ALA A 277 10.11 8.84 18.82
N GLU A 278 9.97 8.90 20.15
CA GLU A 278 9.12 9.88 20.83
C GLU A 278 7.62 9.77 20.44
N GLU A 279 7.15 8.56 20.16
CA GLU A 279 5.77 8.29 19.73
C GLU A 279 5.37 9.06 18.46
N ARG A 280 6.33 9.40 17.63
CA ARG A 280 6.08 10.11 16.38
C ARG A 280 5.54 9.14 15.31
N LEU A 281 4.34 9.41 14.81
CA LEU A 281 3.74 8.68 13.70
C LEU A 281 4.21 9.29 12.38
N HIS A 282 4.78 8.47 11.52
CA HIS A 282 5.23 8.84 10.17
C HIS A 282 4.25 8.27 9.16
N LEU A 283 3.69 9.12 8.32
CA LEU A 283 2.63 8.79 7.36
C LEU A 283 3.11 9.04 5.93
N VAL A 284 2.82 8.09 5.05
CA VAL A 284 2.98 8.27 3.59
C VAL A 284 1.70 7.90 2.87
N TRP A 285 1.33 8.67 1.84
CA TRP A 285 0.10 8.42 1.09
C TRP A 285 0.17 8.92 -0.34
N PHE A 286 -0.73 8.42 -1.16
CA PHE A 286 -1.00 8.89 -2.52
C PHE A 286 -2.34 9.61 -2.56
N THR A 287 -2.42 10.68 -3.31
CA THR A 287 -3.66 11.42 -3.57
C THR A 287 -3.69 12.00 -4.98
N LEU A 288 -4.88 12.17 -5.54
CA LEU A 288 -5.15 13.02 -6.70
C LEU A 288 -6.25 14.02 -6.34
N GLY A 289 -6.16 14.55 -5.13
CA GLY A 289 -7.11 15.51 -4.59
C GLY A 289 -7.00 16.89 -5.23
N LYS A 290 -7.94 17.72 -4.88
CA LYS A 290 -7.99 19.11 -5.36
C LYS A 290 -6.82 19.94 -4.80
N THR A 291 -6.44 19.68 -3.55
CA THR A 291 -5.41 20.45 -2.85
C THR A 291 -4.00 19.95 -3.20
N ARG A 292 -3.84 18.62 -3.36
CA ARG A 292 -2.53 17.99 -3.64
C ARG A 292 -2.69 16.80 -4.58
N GLN A 293 -1.64 16.53 -5.37
CA GLN A 293 -1.60 15.40 -6.29
C GLN A 293 -0.20 14.74 -6.26
N GLY A 294 -0.17 13.41 -6.12
CA GLY A 294 1.07 12.63 -6.05
C GLY A 294 1.26 11.92 -4.72
N LEU A 295 2.50 11.66 -4.36
CA LEU A 295 2.90 11.06 -3.09
C LEU A 295 3.32 12.13 -2.09
N PHE A 296 2.96 11.90 -0.83
CA PHE A 296 3.28 12.81 0.26
C PHE A 296 3.73 12.04 1.50
N TYR A 297 4.53 12.71 2.31
CA TYR A 297 4.91 12.32 3.66
C TYR A 297 4.56 13.44 4.62
N LYS A 298 4.16 13.08 5.83
CA LYS A 298 4.14 13.94 7.02
C LYS A 298 4.37 13.13 8.29
N HIS A 299 4.64 13.81 9.39
CA HIS A 299 4.64 13.18 10.71
C HIS A 299 3.70 13.90 11.68
N ILE A 300 3.27 13.13 12.67
CA ILE A 300 2.37 13.59 13.76
C ILE A 300 3.02 13.21 15.09
N GLN A 301 3.06 14.13 16.03
CA GLN A 301 3.49 13.89 17.39
C GLN A 301 2.52 14.55 18.36
N GLY A 302 1.68 13.73 19.01
CA GLY A 302 0.53 14.24 19.78
C GLY A 302 -0.43 15.03 18.88
N GLU A 303 -0.68 16.30 19.25
CA GLU A 303 -1.52 17.20 18.46
C GLU A 303 -0.75 17.96 17.36
N GLN A 304 0.59 17.89 17.36
CA GLN A 304 1.41 18.60 16.38
C GLN A 304 1.56 17.78 15.10
N GLU A 305 1.42 18.45 13.96
CA GLU A 305 1.57 17.87 12.64
C GLU A 305 2.57 18.66 11.81
N SER A 306 3.46 17.99 11.11
CA SER A 306 4.30 18.64 10.11
C SER A 306 3.51 19.00 8.85
N SER A 307 3.98 19.98 8.10
CA SER A 307 3.49 20.20 6.74
C SER A 307 3.82 18.98 5.86
N PRO A 308 2.91 18.59 4.94
CA PRO A 308 3.20 17.54 3.97
C PRO A 308 4.36 17.93 3.04
N ILE A 309 5.28 16.98 2.79
CA ILE A 309 6.31 17.11 1.76
C ILE A 309 6.04 16.17 0.60
N SER A 310 6.26 16.63 -0.63
CA SER A 310 6.07 15.83 -1.84
C SER A 310 7.21 14.83 -2.04
N ILE A 311 6.87 13.64 -2.51
CA ILE A 311 7.79 12.52 -2.79
C ILE A 311 7.58 12.05 -4.22
N GLY A 312 8.66 11.56 -4.84
CA GLY A 312 8.61 10.94 -6.15
C GLY A 312 8.35 11.90 -7.30
N ASP A 313 8.44 11.39 -8.50
CA ASP A 313 8.14 12.12 -9.73
C ASP A 313 6.71 11.79 -10.19
N SER A 314 5.82 12.76 -10.15
CA SER A 314 4.44 12.61 -10.62
C SER A 314 4.35 12.34 -12.13
N THR A 315 5.35 12.78 -12.91
CA THR A 315 5.41 12.51 -14.36
C THR A 315 5.81 11.06 -14.65
N ALA A 316 6.53 10.42 -13.73
CA ALA A 316 6.87 9.00 -13.76
C ALA A 316 5.87 8.13 -12.99
N GLN A 317 4.64 8.59 -12.79
CA GLN A 317 3.56 7.85 -12.12
C GLN A 317 3.96 7.30 -10.74
N ALA A 318 4.68 8.09 -9.95
CA ALA A 318 5.05 7.73 -8.58
C ALA A 318 3.83 7.24 -7.77
N SER A 319 3.92 6.05 -7.16
CA SER A 319 2.78 5.37 -6.55
C SER A 319 3.19 4.37 -5.48
N HIS A 320 2.22 3.95 -4.67
CA HIS A 320 2.34 2.89 -3.65
C HIS A 320 3.49 3.12 -2.67
N PRO A 321 3.48 4.26 -1.94
CA PRO A 321 4.52 4.56 -0.96
C PRO A 321 4.45 3.58 0.21
N SER A 322 5.60 3.22 0.77
CA SER A 322 5.71 2.41 1.98
C SER A 322 6.75 3.04 2.92
N ILE A 323 6.63 2.80 4.23
CA ILE A 323 7.49 3.43 5.22
C ILE A 323 7.89 2.45 6.31
N ALA A 324 9.16 2.52 6.74
CA ALA A 324 9.65 1.87 7.95
C ALA A 324 10.33 2.91 8.85
N ALA A 325 10.26 2.70 10.15
CA ALA A 325 10.92 3.52 11.15
C ALA A 325 11.58 2.65 12.22
N SER A 326 12.74 3.09 12.70
CA SER A 326 13.45 2.53 13.86
C SER A 326 14.16 3.65 14.59
N GLY A 327 13.65 4.04 15.76
CA GLY A 327 14.12 5.23 16.45
C GLY A 327 13.95 6.48 15.59
N LYS A 328 15.05 7.19 15.33
CA LYS A 328 15.08 8.40 14.46
C LYS A 328 15.32 8.08 12.98
N LYS A 329 15.63 6.83 12.64
CA LYS A 329 15.80 6.43 11.24
C LYS A 329 14.46 6.13 10.61
N ILE A 330 14.22 6.75 9.46
CA ILE A 330 13.00 6.59 8.66
C ILE A 330 13.42 6.26 7.24
N LEU A 331 12.81 5.24 6.66
CA LEU A 331 13.00 4.86 5.26
C LEU A 331 11.66 4.89 4.55
N VAL A 332 11.55 5.67 3.49
CA VAL A 332 10.38 5.71 2.60
C VAL A 332 10.77 5.10 1.25
N THR A 333 9.90 4.26 0.73
CA THR A 333 10.06 3.68 -0.61
C THR A 333 8.79 3.86 -1.43
N TRP A 334 8.94 3.88 -2.74
CA TRP A 334 7.83 3.92 -3.69
C TRP A 334 8.27 3.33 -5.03
N ARG A 335 7.31 3.10 -5.89
CA ARG A 335 7.60 2.71 -7.28
C ARG A 335 7.26 3.85 -8.23
N GLU A 336 7.98 3.90 -9.35
CA GLU A 336 7.68 4.74 -10.51
C GLU A 336 7.62 3.89 -11.78
N PHE A 337 7.06 4.46 -12.84
CA PHE A 337 7.01 3.84 -14.17
C PHE A 337 7.25 4.90 -15.22
N ASP A 338 8.31 4.73 -16.01
CA ASP A 338 8.75 5.68 -17.04
C ASP A 338 8.15 5.40 -18.43
N GLY A 339 7.25 4.43 -18.53
CA GLY A 339 6.67 3.94 -19.79
C GLY A 339 7.34 2.65 -20.31
N HIS A 340 8.49 2.27 -19.75
CA HIS A 340 9.24 1.06 -20.11
C HIS A 340 9.56 0.20 -18.88
N ASN A 341 10.17 0.80 -17.86
CA ASN A 341 10.60 0.12 -16.65
C ASN A 341 9.80 0.57 -15.44
N ILE A 342 9.58 -0.37 -14.51
CA ILE A 342 9.16 -0.06 -13.16
C ILE A 342 10.43 0.11 -12.33
N THR A 343 10.53 1.17 -11.54
CA THR A 343 11.66 1.44 -10.65
C THR A 343 11.26 1.34 -9.18
N ALA A 344 12.16 0.87 -8.34
CA ALA A 344 12.09 0.97 -6.89
C ALA A 344 12.92 2.18 -6.45
N ASN A 345 12.28 3.10 -5.75
CA ASN A 345 12.88 4.35 -5.31
C ASN A 345 12.82 4.47 -3.80
N SER A 346 13.72 5.25 -3.22
CA SER A 346 13.76 5.51 -1.79
C SER A 346 14.25 6.92 -1.45
N MET A 347 13.91 7.35 -0.25
CA MET A 347 14.55 8.42 0.50
C MET A 347 14.54 8.07 1.99
N PHE A 348 15.46 8.62 2.76
CA PHE A 348 15.57 8.36 4.19
C PHE A 348 15.84 9.61 5.01
N SER A 349 15.54 9.50 6.30
CA SER A 349 15.88 10.49 7.33
C SER A 349 16.62 9.80 8.47
N ASN A 350 17.58 10.50 9.09
CA ASN A 350 18.31 10.05 10.28
C ASN A 350 17.94 10.85 11.55
N ASP A 351 17.03 11.81 11.43
CA ASP A 351 16.67 12.77 12.50
C ASP A 351 15.15 12.80 12.80
N GLY A 352 14.46 11.69 12.50
CA GLY A 352 13.02 11.55 12.78
C GLY A 352 12.14 12.31 11.81
N GLY A 353 12.55 12.41 10.54
CA GLY A 353 11.75 13.00 9.46
C GLY A 353 11.83 14.53 9.39
N ILE A 354 12.84 15.15 10.04
CA ILE A 354 13.08 16.60 10.00
C ILE A 354 13.83 16.96 8.72
N THR A 355 14.94 16.25 8.45
CA THR A 355 15.69 16.38 7.19
C THR A 355 15.72 15.08 6.42
N TRP A 356 15.89 15.16 5.11
CA TRP A 356 15.79 14.02 4.19
C TRP A 356 16.96 13.96 3.23
N SER A 357 17.37 12.73 2.93
CA SER A 357 18.28 12.46 1.82
C SER A 357 17.71 12.92 0.49
N LYS A 358 18.54 13.00 -0.54
CA LYS A 358 18.04 13.02 -1.94
C LYS A 358 17.27 11.74 -2.22
N GLN A 359 16.28 11.83 -3.09
CA GLN A 359 15.58 10.68 -3.63
C GLN A 359 16.54 9.90 -4.53
N GLN A 360 16.51 8.57 -4.44
CA GLN A 360 17.41 7.70 -5.20
C GLN A 360 16.64 6.50 -5.78
N GLN A 361 16.94 6.16 -7.02
CA GLN A 361 16.53 4.91 -7.62
C GLN A 361 17.44 3.79 -7.11
N LEU A 362 16.86 2.72 -6.59
CA LEU A 362 17.59 1.56 -6.09
C LEU A 362 17.76 0.46 -7.14
N ALA A 363 16.72 0.25 -7.94
CA ALA A 363 16.70 -0.77 -8.97
C ALA A 363 15.56 -0.51 -9.97
N ASP A 364 15.62 -1.23 -11.10
CA ASP A 364 14.57 -1.25 -12.11
C ASP A 364 14.23 -2.68 -12.55
N SER A 365 13.08 -2.83 -13.22
CA SER A 365 12.62 -4.05 -13.85
C SER A 365 11.73 -3.73 -15.04
N ASN A 366 11.90 -4.47 -16.13
CA ASN A 366 11.05 -4.37 -17.32
C ASN A 366 9.81 -5.29 -17.29
N GLY A 367 9.65 -6.05 -16.20
CA GLY A 367 8.50 -6.93 -15.95
C GLY A 367 7.56 -6.39 -14.89
N SER A 368 6.53 -7.19 -14.56
CA SER A 368 5.66 -6.90 -13.42
C SER A 368 6.45 -6.94 -12.11
N ALA A 369 6.13 -6.06 -11.18
CA ALA A 369 6.82 -5.95 -9.90
C ALA A 369 5.84 -5.75 -8.75
N ASP A 370 6.23 -6.20 -7.56
CA ASP A 370 5.61 -5.84 -6.28
C ASP A 370 5.91 -4.36 -5.95
N TYR A 371 5.35 -3.87 -4.86
CA TYR A 371 5.77 -2.60 -4.27
C TYR A 371 7.03 -2.82 -3.43
N PRO A 372 8.02 -1.91 -3.50
CA PRO A 372 9.21 -2.03 -2.68
C PRO A 372 8.86 -1.89 -1.19
N VAL A 373 9.29 -2.85 -0.37
CA VAL A 373 9.00 -2.89 1.07
C VAL A 373 10.23 -2.45 1.84
N PRO A 374 10.18 -1.31 2.56
CA PRO A 374 11.29 -0.82 3.36
C PRO A 374 11.43 -1.63 4.65
N LEU A 375 12.66 -1.87 5.07
CA LEU A 375 13.01 -2.50 6.34
C LEU A 375 14.19 -1.76 6.98
N ILE A 376 14.21 -1.75 8.31
CA ILE A 376 15.35 -1.30 9.12
C ILE A 376 15.62 -2.41 10.13
N ASN A 377 16.82 -3.00 10.09
CA ASN A 377 17.20 -4.09 10.99
C ASN A 377 17.68 -3.57 12.36
N ASN A 378 17.98 -4.50 13.28
CA ASN A 378 18.44 -4.17 14.64
C ASN A 378 19.78 -3.43 14.65
N GLU A 379 20.61 -3.59 13.62
CA GLU A 379 21.86 -2.84 13.43
C GLU A 379 21.65 -1.46 12.78
N GLN A 380 20.38 -1.06 12.63
CA GLN A 380 20.00 0.20 12.01
C GLN A 380 20.42 0.32 10.53
N GLN A 381 20.58 -0.82 9.84
CA GLN A 381 20.80 -0.85 8.40
C GLN A 381 19.46 -0.78 7.68
N MET A 382 19.41 0.01 6.63
CA MET A 382 18.24 0.22 5.80
C MET A 382 18.29 -0.69 4.57
N GLN A 383 17.22 -1.43 4.34
CA GLN A 383 17.08 -2.36 3.22
C GLN A 383 15.71 -2.24 2.57
N VAL A 384 15.61 -2.66 1.32
CA VAL A 384 14.35 -2.74 0.58
C VAL A 384 14.19 -4.12 -0.01
N VAL A 385 13.11 -4.79 0.34
CA VAL A 385 12.74 -6.07 -0.28
C VAL A 385 11.86 -5.78 -1.49
N TRP A 386 12.27 -6.27 -2.66
CA TRP A 386 11.55 -6.07 -3.89
C TRP A 386 11.50 -7.34 -4.74
N ASN A 387 10.29 -7.83 -5.00
CA ASN A 387 10.05 -9.02 -5.80
C ASN A 387 9.50 -8.65 -7.17
N THR A 388 10.15 -9.12 -8.22
CA THR A 388 9.81 -8.80 -9.60
C THR A 388 9.63 -10.06 -10.44
N GLU A 389 8.99 -9.94 -11.58
CA GLU A 389 8.75 -11.05 -12.48
C GLU A 389 10.05 -11.56 -13.12
N THR A 390 10.91 -10.64 -13.50
CA THR A 390 12.12 -10.92 -14.28
C THR A 390 13.29 -11.32 -13.39
N GLU A 391 13.57 -10.52 -12.37
CA GLU A 391 14.76 -10.70 -11.51
C GLU A 391 14.45 -11.53 -10.25
N GLY A 392 13.17 -11.72 -9.91
CA GLY A 392 12.75 -12.41 -8.70
C GLY A 392 12.89 -11.54 -7.46
N LEU A 393 13.09 -12.19 -6.30
CA LEU A 393 13.25 -11.52 -5.02
C LEU A 393 14.65 -10.90 -4.91
N ARG A 394 14.69 -9.61 -4.61
CA ARG A 394 15.92 -8.84 -4.35
C ARG A 394 15.86 -8.18 -2.99
N ILE A 395 16.98 -8.15 -2.28
CA ILE A 395 17.17 -7.35 -1.08
C ILE A 395 18.20 -6.29 -1.42
N LEU A 396 17.74 -5.06 -1.46
CA LEU A 396 18.50 -3.90 -1.90
C LEU A 396 18.97 -3.12 -0.68
N ALA A 397 20.28 -2.97 -0.49
CA ALA A 397 20.81 -2.11 0.55
C ALA A 397 20.57 -0.63 0.19
N VAL A 398 20.12 0.14 1.17
CA VAL A 398 20.04 1.60 1.07
C VAL A 398 21.30 2.19 1.68
N ASN A 399 22.12 2.81 0.83
CA ASN A 399 23.31 3.46 1.32
C ASN A 399 22.94 4.76 2.04
N ASN A 400 23.15 4.77 3.34
CA ASN A 400 22.87 5.91 4.22
C ASN A 400 24.12 6.68 4.63
N ASP A 401 25.29 6.39 4.04
CA ASP A 401 26.53 7.17 4.22
C ASP A 401 26.53 8.38 3.26
N PRO A 402 26.46 9.62 3.76
CA PRO A 402 26.48 10.81 2.93
C PRO A 402 27.76 10.95 2.10
N ASN A 403 28.87 10.36 2.53
CA ASN A 403 30.16 10.47 1.83
C ASN A 403 30.31 9.44 0.68
N LEU A 404 29.62 8.29 0.77
CA LEU A 404 29.65 7.26 -0.26
C LEU A 404 28.71 7.56 -1.45
N GLN A 405 27.68 8.38 -1.26
CA GLN A 405 26.75 8.74 -2.35
C GLN A 405 27.44 9.45 -3.52
N GLU A 406 28.44 10.31 -3.26
CA GLU A 406 29.22 10.93 -4.34
C GLU A 406 30.15 9.93 -5.06
N THR A 407 30.70 8.97 -4.33
CA THR A 407 31.65 7.99 -4.89
C THR A 407 30.98 6.97 -5.78
N VAL A 408 29.81 6.48 -5.40
CA VAL A 408 29.03 5.49 -6.18
C VAL A 408 28.47 6.13 -7.46
N LEU A 409 28.00 7.37 -7.41
CA LEU A 409 27.51 8.09 -8.59
C LEU A 409 28.64 8.39 -9.59
N ARG A 410 29.86 8.69 -9.12
CA ARG A 410 31.05 8.83 -9.97
C ARG A 410 31.40 7.49 -10.63
N TRP A 411 31.44 6.40 -9.86
CA TRP A 411 31.75 5.07 -10.38
C TRP A 411 30.73 4.60 -11.43
N TYR A 412 29.43 4.83 -11.19
CA TYR A 412 28.35 4.48 -12.15
C TYR A 412 28.42 5.33 -13.43
N SER A 413 28.74 6.62 -13.31
CA SER A 413 28.96 7.53 -14.43
C SER A 413 30.20 7.11 -15.26
N ASP A 414 31.28 6.72 -14.60
CA ASP A 414 32.51 6.27 -15.25
C ASP A 414 32.35 4.91 -15.95
N LEU A 415 31.55 4.00 -15.35
CA LEU A 415 31.21 2.72 -15.98
C LEU A 415 30.33 2.89 -17.21
N LYS A 416 29.33 3.77 -17.14
CA LYS A 416 28.45 4.09 -18.25
C LYS A 416 29.19 4.73 -19.42
N ASN A 417 30.13 5.60 -19.12
CA ASN A 417 31.02 6.23 -20.14
C ASN A 417 32.03 5.26 -20.77
N LYS A 418 32.43 4.21 -20.04
CA LYS A 418 33.30 3.14 -20.57
C LYS A 418 32.58 2.09 -21.42
N LEU A 419 31.25 1.97 -21.28
CA LEU A 419 30.45 1.04 -22.09
C LEU A 419 29.87 1.67 -23.37
N ILE A 420 29.99 2.99 -23.54
CA ILE A 420 29.48 3.75 -24.69
C ILE A 420 30.62 4.14 -25.64
N ASN A 421 31.89 4.01 -25.23
CA ASN A 421 33.09 4.16 -26.06
C ASN A 421 33.78 2.80 -26.28
#